data_890fb4b6315c30cb9a933fb01ac9e681
#
_entry.id   890fb4b6315c30cb9a933fb01ac9e681
#
_cell.length_a   1.000
_cell.length_b   1.000
_cell.length_c   1.000
_cell.angle_alpha   90.00
_cell.angle_beta   90.00
_cell.angle_gamma   90.00
#
_symmetry.space_group_name_H-M   'P 1'
#
loop_
_entity.id
_entity.type
_entity.pdbx_description
1 polymer ?
#
loop_
_entity_poly.entity_id
_entity_poly.type
_entity_poly.pdbx_seq_one_letter_code
_entity_poly.pdbx_strand_id
1 'polypeptide(L)'
;MKLFSLASQPFLVTLCLSLLLISCAQTPVQAEVKLDAQFEKQVLEVIRKNPEVVLESLRAYQQQEQLKAQQAQKTGFQKFKTDPKAAIGQSPTYGNGKLLLVEFSDFQCPYCASARINLKTFVDRYPDRVKLIYKHFPLTQIHSEALPAAKAAWAAQQQGKFWDYHNALFDQQKTLNDETYGAIAKTLNLDIAKFNRDRTSPQATRAIEADQKLGESLGIEGTPFMVFNGEPLSGAVPVAELEKRLTSAK
;
A
#
# COMPACT_ATOMS: atom_id res chain seq x y z
N MET A 1 -68.17 -20.09 26.38
CA MET A 1 -69.56 -20.24 25.88
C MET A 1 -69.49 -20.42 24.36
N LYS A 2 -69.81 -21.62 23.93
CA LYS A 2 -70.39 -22.03 22.64
C LYS A 2 -69.60 -21.72 21.38
N LEU A 3 -69.05 -22.67 20.69
CA LEU A 3 -69.57 -23.88 20.01
C LEU A 3 -69.71 -23.66 18.50
N PHE A 4 -69.05 -24.57 17.76
CA PHE A 4 -69.49 -25.25 16.52
C PHE A 4 -69.48 -24.39 15.24
N SER A 5 -69.11 -24.87 14.06
CA SER A 5 -69.24 -26.15 13.39
C SER A 5 -68.51 -26.08 12.05
N LEU A 6 -67.70 -27.03 11.71
CA LEU A 6 -67.84 -28.14 10.76
C LEU A 6 -68.24 -27.83 9.32
N ALA A 7 -67.39 -28.28 8.45
CA ALA A 7 -67.64 -29.07 7.21
C ALA A 7 -67.95 -28.29 5.93
N SER A 8 -67.19 -28.42 4.87
CA SER A 8 -67.19 -29.54 3.97
C SER A 8 -66.34 -29.31 2.75
N GLN A 9 -65.58 -30.30 2.37
CA GLN A 9 -65.03 -30.42 1.02
C GLN A 9 -66.15 -30.80 0.04
N PRO A 10 -66.01 -30.57 -1.27
CA PRO A 10 -65.47 -31.64 -2.08
C PRO A 10 -64.57 -31.23 -3.26
N PHE A 11 -63.66 -32.12 -3.56
CA PHE A 11 -63.18 -32.63 -4.85
C PHE A 11 -63.51 -31.83 -6.12
N LEU A 12 -62.56 -31.54 -6.93
CA LEU A 12 -62.33 -32.15 -8.24
C LEU A 12 -61.20 -31.43 -9.05
N VAL A 13 -60.43 -32.29 -9.57
CA VAL A 13 -59.83 -32.38 -10.93
C VAL A 13 -58.51 -31.64 -11.19
N THR A 14 -57.51 -32.44 -11.02
CA THR A 14 -56.41 -32.71 -11.94
C THR A 14 -56.42 -31.94 -13.24
N LEU A 15 -55.37 -31.11 -13.44
CA LEU A 15 -54.74 -31.01 -14.75
C LEU A 15 -53.23 -30.79 -14.57
N CYS A 16 -52.49 -31.87 -14.75
CA CYS A 16 -51.04 -31.84 -14.95
C CYS A 16 -50.72 -31.03 -16.20
N LEU A 17 -50.11 -29.89 -16.02
CA LEU A 17 -49.35 -29.25 -17.09
C LEU A 17 -47.89 -29.22 -16.67
N SER A 18 -47.18 -30.29 -16.97
CA SER A 18 -45.75 -30.43 -16.88
C SER A 18 -45.10 -29.53 -17.93
N LEU A 19 -44.79 -28.30 -17.54
CA LEU A 19 -43.87 -27.45 -18.27
C LEU A 19 -42.43 -27.94 -18.02
N LEU A 20 -41.96 -28.75 -18.97
CA LEU A 20 -40.54 -29.06 -19.16
C LEU A 20 -39.79 -27.75 -19.43
N LEU A 21 -39.23 -27.14 -18.39
CA LEU A 21 -38.16 -26.16 -18.52
C LEU A 21 -36.91 -26.92 -18.95
N ILE A 22 -36.72 -27.04 -20.27
CA ILE A 22 -35.43 -27.41 -20.85
C ILE A 22 -34.49 -26.23 -20.59
N SER A 23 -33.78 -26.29 -19.46
CA SER A 23 -32.65 -25.43 -19.18
C SER A 23 -31.54 -25.82 -20.17
N CYS A 24 -31.44 -25.10 -21.28
CA CYS A 24 -30.23 -25.12 -22.11
C CYS A 24 -29.08 -24.53 -21.28
N ALA A 25 -28.45 -25.36 -20.48
CA ALA A 25 -27.11 -25.08 -20.01
C ALA A 25 -26.18 -25.08 -21.23
N GLN A 26 -25.95 -23.89 -21.79
CA GLN A 26 -24.86 -23.67 -22.75
C GLN A 26 -23.57 -23.81 -21.98
N THR A 27 -23.02 -25.02 -21.93
CA THR A 27 -21.60 -25.21 -21.63
C THR A 27 -20.84 -24.49 -22.71
N PRO A 28 -19.88 -23.59 -22.39
CA PRO A 28 -18.99 -23.07 -23.39
C PRO A 28 -18.21 -24.27 -23.95
N VAL A 29 -18.50 -24.62 -25.18
CA VAL A 29 -17.68 -25.54 -25.95
C VAL A 29 -16.35 -24.83 -26.18
N GLN A 30 -15.37 -25.05 -25.28
CA GLN A 30 -13.98 -24.82 -25.59
C GLN A 30 -13.64 -25.81 -26.69
N ALA A 31 -13.72 -25.35 -27.94
CA ALA A 31 -13.17 -26.08 -29.04
C ALA A 31 -11.66 -26.21 -28.80
N GLU A 32 -11.22 -27.35 -28.29
CA GLU A 32 -9.80 -27.74 -28.33
C GLU A 32 -9.42 -27.74 -29.80
N VAL A 33 -8.75 -26.69 -30.24
CA VAL A 33 -8.12 -26.65 -31.55
C VAL A 33 -6.97 -27.67 -31.48
N LYS A 34 -7.23 -28.90 -31.91
CA LYS A 34 -6.17 -29.87 -32.15
C LYS A 34 -5.31 -29.31 -33.28
N LEU A 35 -4.22 -28.66 -32.92
CA LEU A 35 -3.19 -28.27 -33.88
C LEU A 35 -2.65 -29.53 -34.57
N ASP A 36 -2.68 -29.53 -35.88
CA ASP A 36 -2.04 -30.59 -36.66
C ASP A 36 -0.53 -30.58 -36.35
N ALA A 37 0.03 -31.72 -36.00
CA ALA A 37 1.44 -31.87 -35.65
C ALA A 37 2.40 -31.40 -36.77
N GLN A 38 1.95 -31.46 -38.01
CA GLN A 38 2.71 -30.96 -39.16
C GLN A 38 2.70 -29.42 -39.20
N PHE A 39 1.57 -28.79 -38.88
CA PHE A 39 1.45 -27.33 -38.75
C PHE A 39 2.29 -26.80 -37.58
N GLU A 40 2.24 -27.45 -36.42
CA GLU A 40 3.08 -27.11 -35.28
C GLU A 40 4.56 -27.15 -35.61
N LYS A 41 5.01 -28.19 -36.28
CA LYS A 41 6.41 -28.31 -36.75
C LYS A 41 6.79 -27.18 -37.70
N GLN A 42 5.92 -26.81 -38.65
CA GLN A 42 6.16 -25.70 -39.57
C GLN A 42 6.27 -24.35 -38.84
N VAL A 43 5.40 -24.09 -37.88
CA VAL A 43 5.44 -22.85 -37.05
C VAL A 43 6.75 -22.77 -36.26
N LEU A 44 7.15 -23.87 -35.61
CA LEU A 44 8.42 -23.92 -34.87
C LEU A 44 9.63 -23.71 -35.80
N GLU A 45 9.59 -24.21 -37.05
CA GLU A 45 10.65 -24.03 -38.02
C GLU A 45 10.75 -22.56 -38.49
N VAL A 46 9.62 -21.91 -38.74
CA VAL A 46 9.56 -20.47 -39.06
C VAL A 46 10.13 -19.62 -37.92
N ILE A 47 9.74 -19.91 -36.66
CA ILE A 47 10.26 -19.21 -35.49
C ILE A 47 11.78 -19.40 -35.39
N ARG A 48 12.29 -20.61 -35.57
CA ARG A 48 13.73 -20.89 -35.48
C ARG A 48 14.54 -20.24 -36.62
N LYS A 49 13.93 -20.09 -37.80
CA LYS A 49 14.57 -19.41 -38.94
C LYS A 49 14.58 -17.89 -38.84
N ASN A 50 13.71 -17.31 -37.99
CA ASN A 50 13.56 -15.85 -37.83
C ASN A 50 13.63 -15.44 -36.34
N PRO A 51 14.73 -15.75 -35.62
CA PRO A 51 14.85 -15.46 -34.22
C PRO A 51 14.80 -13.94 -33.91
N GLU A 52 15.22 -13.12 -34.87
CA GLU A 52 15.18 -11.65 -34.77
C GLU A 52 13.75 -11.11 -34.59
N VAL A 53 12.76 -11.67 -35.28
CA VAL A 53 11.36 -11.28 -35.20
C VAL A 53 10.81 -11.57 -33.79
N VAL A 54 11.20 -12.70 -33.20
CA VAL A 54 10.81 -13.05 -31.82
C VAL A 54 11.44 -12.09 -30.83
N LEU A 55 12.74 -11.77 -30.99
CA LEU A 55 13.45 -10.82 -30.14
C LEU A 55 12.90 -9.41 -30.28
N GLU A 56 12.56 -8.95 -31.47
CA GLU A 56 11.93 -7.66 -31.72
C GLU A 56 10.55 -7.58 -31.04
N SER A 57 9.73 -8.61 -31.21
CA SER A 57 8.41 -8.70 -30.58
C SER A 57 8.50 -8.67 -29.06
N LEU A 58 9.47 -9.40 -28.48
CA LEU A 58 9.69 -9.40 -27.03
C LEU A 58 10.15 -8.04 -26.52
N ARG A 59 11.08 -7.38 -27.23
CA ARG A 59 11.54 -6.03 -26.89
C ARG A 59 10.39 -5.02 -26.96
N ALA A 60 9.59 -5.06 -28.00
CA ALA A 60 8.42 -4.18 -28.17
C ALA A 60 7.42 -4.39 -27.02
N TYR A 61 7.13 -5.65 -26.65
CA TYR A 61 6.28 -5.97 -25.51
C TYR A 61 6.85 -5.45 -24.19
N GLN A 62 8.14 -5.70 -23.92
CA GLN A 62 8.81 -5.21 -22.71
C GLN A 62 8.78 -3.68 -22.62
N GLN A 63 9.04 -2.99 -23.75
CA GLN A 63 8.96 -1.53 -23.77
C GLN A 63 7.55 -1.02 -23.48
N GLN A 64 6.54 -1.66 -24.05
CA GLN A 64 5.14 -1.32 -23.79
C GLN A 64 4.78 -1.49 -22.31
N GLU A 65 5.18 -2.60 -21.69
CA GLU A 65 4.93 -2.85 -20.27
C GLU A 65 5.67 -1.86 -19.37
N GLN A 66 6.92 -1.49 -19.70
CA GLN A 66 7.64 -0.44 -18.98
C GLN A 66 6.94 0.91 -19.07
N LEU A 67 6.45 1.31 -20.24
CA LEU A 67 5.72 2.56 -20.41
C LEU A 67 4.41 2.56 -19.61
N LYS A 68 3.67 1.45 -19.59
CA LYS A 68 2.47 1.31 -18.78
C LYS A 68 2.79 1.41 -17.29
N ALA A 69 3.85 0.74 -16.82
CA ALA A 69 4.27 0.80 -15.42
C ALA A 69 4.69 2.21 -15.01
N GLN A 70 5.48 2.91 -15.83
CA GLN A 70 5.86 4.30 -15.58
C GLN A 70 4.65 5.24 -15.52
N GLN A 71 3.68 5.07 -16.43
CA GLN A 71 2.47 5.88 -16.44
C GLN A 71 1.60 5.60 -15.20
N ALA A 72 1.46 4.35 -14.80
CA ALA A 72 0.73 3.96 -13.59
C ALA A 72 1.39 4.54 -12.33
N GLN A 73 2.72 4.46 -12.24
CA GLN A 73 3.52 5.02 -11.15
C GLN A 73 3.34 6.55 -11.08
N LYS A 74 3.50 7.24 -12.20
CA LYS A 74 3.29 8.70 -12.27
C LYS A 74 1.88 9.10 -11.83
N THR A 75 0.87 8.39 -12.32
CA THR A 75 -0.53 8.61 -11.92
C THR A 75 -0.72 8.35 -10.43
N GLY A 76 -0.09 7.31 -9.89
CA GLY A 76 -0.12 6.98 -8.47
C GLY A 76 0.46 8.10 -7.60
N PHE A 77 1.62 8.65 -7.96
CA PHE A 77 2.20 9.79 -7.25
C PHE A 77 1.33 11.04 -7.31
N GLN A 78 0.72 11.33 -8.46
CA GLN A 78 -0.17 12.47 -8.60
C GLN A 78 -1.41 12.39 -7.70
N LYS A 79 -1.85 11.20 -7.29
CA LYS A 79 -2.94 11.03 -6.33
C LYS A 79 -2.64 11.68 -4.98
N PHE A 80 -1.38 11.77 -4.55
CA PHE A 80 -1.02 12.48 -3.33
C PHE A 80 -1.35 13.98 -3.40
N LYS A 81 -1.39 14.56 -4.60
CA LYS A 81 -1.79 15.94 -4.83
C LYS A 81 -3.30 16.07 -5.04
N THR A 82 -3.90 15.18 -5.81
CA THR A 82 -5.30 15.28 -6.26
C THR A 82 -6.31 14.74 -5.25
N ASP A 83 -5.88 13.79 -4.39
CA ASP A 83 -6.69 13.24 -3.29
C ASP A 83 -5.90 13.23 -1.97
N PRO A 84 -5.71 14.41 -1.35
CA PRO A 84 -4.97 14.53 -0.09
C PRO A 84 -5.57 13.70 1.04
N LYS A 85 -6.89 13.54 1.08
CA LYS A 85 -7.55 12.77 2.15
C LYS A 85 -7.18 11.29 2.09
N ALA A 86 -7.23 10.70 0.90
CA ALA A 86 -6.80 9.32 0.70
C ALA A 86 -5.29 9.15 0.96
N ALA A 87 -4.48 10.13 0.55
CA ALA A 87 -3.03 10.13 0.79
C ALA A 87 -2.69 10.14 2.29
N ILE A 88 -3.36 10.97 3.07
CA ILE A 88 -3.18 11.08 4.52
C ILE A 88 -3.73 9.82 5.22
N GLY A 89 -5.00 9.47 4.96
CA GLY A 89 -5.67 8.36 5.65
C GLY A 89 -5.59 8.51 7.17
N GLN A 90 -5.07 7.49 7.84
CA GLN A 90 -4.80 7.49 9.29
C GLN A 90 -3.33 7.71 9.63
N SER A 91 -2.51 8.11 8.67
CA SER A 91 -1.07 8.30 8.89
C SER A 91 -0.77 9.50 9.79
N PRO A 92 0.31 9.44 10.58
CA PRO A 92 0.76 10.58 11.36
C PRO A 92 1.14 11.75 10.46
N THR A 93 0.75 12.94 10.89
CA THR A 93 1.06 14.19 10.16
C THR A 93 1.81 15.17 11.03
N TYR A 94 2.70 15.99 10.41
CA TYR A 94 3.43 17.08 11.04
C TYR A 94 3.38 18.33 10.16
N GLY A 95 3.01 19.48 10.75
CA GLY A 95 2.70 20.71 10.02
C GLY A 95 1.24 20.76 9.55
N ASN A 96 0.78 21.96 9.15
CA ASN A 96 -0.63 22.25 8.85
C ASN A 96 -0.87 22.63 7.39
N GLY A 97 0.21 22.65 6.58
CA GLY A 97 0.18 23.12 5.20
C GLY A 97 -0.69 22.28 4.27
N LYS A 98 -0.93 22.82 3.09
CA LYS A 98 -1.71 22.16 2.02
C LYS A 98 -0.83 21.32 1.09
N LEU A 99 0.48 21.63 0.99
CA LEU A 99 1.41 20.87 0.17
C LEU A 99 1.85 19.62 0.95
N LEU A 100 1.58 18.46 0.40
CA LEU A 100 1.91 17.20 1.06
C LEU A 100 3.35 16.77 0.75
N LEU A 101 4.07 16.43 1.81
CA LEU A 101 5.35 15.75 1.76
C LEU A 101 5.17 14.37 2.40
N VAL A 102 5.04 13.34 1.59
CA VAL A 102 4.86 11.96 2.06
C VAL A 102 6.21 11.30 2.14
N GLU A 103 6.56 10.73 3.29
CA GLU A 103 7.77 9.96 3.50
C GLU A 103 7.43 8.49 3.71
N PHE A 104 8.03 7.59 2.93
CA PHE A 104 8.07 6.16 3.18
C PHE A 104 9.40 5.86 3.88
N SER A 105 9.33 5.32 5.08
CA SER A 105 10.47 5.30 6.00
C SER A 105 10.55 4.01 6.80
N ASP A 106 11.79 3.70 7.24
CA ASP A 106 12.16 2.54 8.05
C ASP A 106 13.02 2.99 9.24
N PHE A 107 12.62 2.61 10.45
CA PHE A 107 13.31 3.03 11.68
C PHE A 107 14.72 2.46 11.84
N GLN A 108 15.08 1.38 11.13
CA GLN A 108 16.46 0.87 11.12
C GLN A 108 17.31 1.43 9.97
N CYS A 109 16.71 2.09 8.98
CA CYS A 109 17.46 2.65 7.86
C CYS A 109 18.29 3.88 8.29
N PRO A 110 19.63 3.88 8.15
CA PRO A 110 20.48 5.02 8.56
C PRO A 110 20.21 6.27 7.73
N TYR A 111 19.83 6.11 6.47
CA TYR A 111 19.46 7.24 5.61
C TYR A 111 18.12 7.87 6.02
N CYS A 112 17.19 7.09 6.59
CA CYS A 112 15.94 7.62 7.19
C CYS A 112 16.25 8.46 8.44
N ALA A 113 17.19 8.02 9.28
CA ALA A 113 17.64 8.81 10.42
C ALA A 113 18.22 10.19 9.98
N SER A 114 18.95 10.21 8.88
CA SER A 114 19.46 11.47 8.31
C SER A 114 18.35 12.31 7.68
N ALA A 115 17.43 11.69 6.94
CA ALA A 115 16.31 12.37 6.28
C ALA A 115 15.40 13.06 7.30
N ARG A 116 15.09 12.40 8.42
CA ARG A 116 14.28 12.94 9.52
C ARG A 116 14.65 14.36 9.92
N ILE A 117 15.96 14.63 10.04
CA ILE A 117 16.49 15.94 10.47
C ILE A 117 16.15 17.00 9.41
N ASN A 118 16.39 16.70 8.15
CA ASN A 118 16.10 17.59 7.03
C ASN A 118 14.60 17.86 6.88
N LEU A 119 13.78 16.79 6.98
CA LEU A 119 12.32 16.88 6.85
C LEU A 119 11.72 17.72 7.98
N LYS A 120 12.13 17.46 9.24
CA LYS A 120 11.69 18.26 10.38
C LYS A 120 12.09 19.72 10.21
N THR A 121 13.35 20.00 9.90
CA THR A 121 13.87 21.37 9.68
C THR A 121 13.07 22.08 8.59
N PHE A 122 12.76 21.40 7.50
CA PHE A 122 11.99 21.98 6.40
C PHE A 122 10.55 22.30 6.80
N VAL A 123 9.86 21.39 7.47
CA VAL A 123 8.47 21.63 7.90
C VAL A 123 8.42 22.71 9.00
N ASP A 124 9.38 22.75 9.93
CA ASP A 124 9.44 23.79 10.96
C ASP A 124 9.62 25.21 10.36
N ARG A 125 10.33 25.32 9.23
CA ARG A 125 10.46 26.60 8.49
C ARG A 125 9.18 26.99 7.73
N TYR A 126 8.38 26.01 7.32
CA TYR A 126 7.21 26.23 6.46
C TYR A 126 5.94 25.51 6.96
N PRO A 127 5.59 25.65 8.28
CA PRO A 127 4.56 24.83 8.93
C PRO A 127 3.15 25.04 8.34
N ASP A 128 2.87 26.23 7.82
CA ASP A 128 1.58 26.59 7.24
C ASP A 128 1.50 26.30 5.73
N ARG A 129 2.62 25.92 5.13
CA ARG A 129 2.70 25.57 3.70
C ARG A 129 2.79 24.08 3.46
N VAL A 130 3.52 23.36 4.30
CA VAL A 130 3.86 21.94 4.14
C VAL A 130 3.26 21.10 5.25
N LYS A 131 2.81 19.92 4.89
CA LYS A 131 2.38 18.86 5.81
C LYS A 131 3.14 17.59 5.49
N LEU A 132 4.00 17.15 6.43
CA LEU A 132 4.68 15.87 6.36
C LEU A 132 3.71 14.76 6.78
N ILE A 133 3.71 13.68 6.02
CA ILE A 133 2.95 12.45 6.26
C ILE A 133 3.95 11.31 6.34
N TYR A 134 3.91 10.55 7.41
CA TYR A 134 4.77 9.38 7.59
C TYR A 134 4.05 8.11 7.13
N LYS A 135 4.70 7.31 6.29
CA LYS A 135 4.27 6.00 5.84
C LYS A 135 5.29 4.95 6.28
N HIS A 136 4.82 3.92 6.93
CA HIS A 136 5.67 2.81 7.34
C HIS A 136 6.10 1.98 6.12
N PHE A 137 7.40 1.80 5.94
CA PHE A 137 7.95 0.94 4.88
C PHE A 137 9.13 0.11 5.40
N PRO A 138 8.87 -0.82 6.36
CA PRO A 138 9.91 -1.63 6.98
C PRO A 138 10.53 -2.62 5.98
N LEU A 139 11.85 -2.53 5.77
CA LEU A 139 12.62 -3.40 4.88
C LEU A 139 13.04 -4.69 5.62
N THR A 140 12.08 -5.55 5.92
CA THR A 140 12.26 -6.72 6.80
C THR A 140 13.29 -7.74 6.32
N GLN A 141 13.63 -7.74 5.02
CA GLN A 141 14.66 -8.63 4.46
C GLN A 141 16.09 -8.28 4.93
N ILE A 142 16.32 -7.01 5.30
CA ILE A 142 17.64 -6.51 5.70
C ILE A 142 17.64 -5.85 7.09
N HIS A 143 16.48 -5.55 7.65
CA HIS A 143 16.30 -4.85 8.93
C HIS A 143 15.35 -5.65 9.83
N SER A 144 15.89 -6.45 10.76
CA SER A 144 15.12 -7.33 11.64
C SER A 144 14.16 -6.59 12.57
N GLU A 145 14.56 -5.40 13.04
CA GLU A 145 13.77 -4.58 13.97
C GLU A 145 12.87 -3.55 13.27
N ALA A 146 12.89 -3.47 11.93
CA ALA A 146 12.08 -2.49 11.20
C ALA A 146 10.57 -2.65 11.45
N LEU A 147 10.06 -3.88 11.37
CA LEU A 147 8.64 -4.15 11.61
C LEU A 147 8.24 -4.02 13.10
N PRO A 148 9.00 -4.56 14.07
CA PRO A 148 8.75 -4.31 15.48
C PRO A 148 8.73 -2.82 15.84
N ALA A 149 9.71 -2.03 15.36
CA ALA A 149 9.77 -0.59 15.58
C ALA A 149 8.58 0.15 14.96
N ALA A 150 8.17 -0.22 13.74
CA ALA A 150 6.99 0.33 13.09
C ALA A 150 5.71 0.07 13.90
N LYS A 151 5.53 -1.15 14.42
CA LYS A 151 4.39 -1.51 15.29
C LYS A 151 4.40 -0.74 16.61
N ALA A 152 5.59 -0.54 17.20
CA ALA A 152 5.75 0.26 18.42
C ALA A 152 5.40 1.75 18.17
N ALA A 153 5.85 2.33 17.05
CA ALA A 153 5.49 3.69 16.67
C ALA A 153 3.99 3.84 16.40
N TRP A 154 3.37 2.85 15.75
CA TRP A 154 1.93 2.83 15.54
C TRP A 154 1.16 2.78 16.87
N ALA A 155 1.60 1.99 17.84
CA ALA A 155 1.00 1.93 19.17
C ALA A 155 1.12 3.27 19.91
N ALA A 156 2.24 3.97 19.81
CA ALA A 156 2.41 5.31 20.34
C ALA A 156 1.49 6.34 19.66
N GLN A 157 1.24 6.18 18.36
CA GLN A 157 0.26 6.98 17.61
C GLN A 157 -1.15 6.86 18.19
N GLN A 158 -1.56 5.67 18.65
CA GLN A 158 -2.88 5.43 19.25
C GLN A 158 -3.07 6.16 20.62
N GLN A 159 -1.98 6.78 21.08
CA GLN A 159 -1.96 7.61 22.30
C GLN A 159 -1.51 9.06 22.02
N GLY A 160 -1.51 9.46 20.74
CA GLY A 160 -1.17 10.83 20.31
C GLY A 160 0.32 11.19 20.43
N LYS A 161 1.21 10.19 20.54
CA LYS A 161 2.64 10.38 20.80
C LYS A 161 3.53 9.87 19.67
N PHE A 162 3.02 9.85 18.42
CA PHE A 162 3.79 9.34 17.30
C PHE A 162 5.13 10.06 17.12
N TRP A 163 5.13 11.38 17.00
CA TRP A 163 6.34 12.12 16.64
C TRP A 163 7.40 12.12 17.74
N ASP A 164 6.97 12.16 19.00
CA ASP A 164 7.90 12.01 20.14
C ASP A 164 8.54 10.62 20.13
N TYR A 165 7.73 9.58 19.90
CA TYR A 165 8.17 8.19 19.84
C TYR A 165 9.05 7.92 18.61
N HIS A 166 8.66 8.44 17.45
CA HIS A 166 9.43 8.39 16.20
C HIS A 166 10.84 8.97 16.38
N ASN A 167 10.95 10.14 17.00
CA ASN A 167 12.25 10.75 17.25
C ASN A 167 13.12 9.90 18.17
N ALA A 168 12.54 9.39 19.27
CA ALA A 168 13.23 8.54 20.21
C ALA A 168 13.72 7.20 19.59
N LEU A 169 12.94 6.60 18.68
CA LEU A 169 13.36 5.40 17.92
C LEU A 169 14.61 5.68 17.07
N PHE A 170 14.62 6.77 16.32
CA PHE A 170 15.79 7.13 15.51
C PHE A 170 16.99 7.52 16.37
N ASP A 171 16.79 8.17 17.51
CA ASP A 171 17.87 8.51 18.44
C ASP A 171 18.51 7.24 19.05
N GLN A 172 17.73 6.18 19.20
CA GLN A 172 18.17 4.88 19.70
C GLN A 172 18.28 3.81 18.60
N GLN A 173 18.42 4.21 17.34
CA GLN A 173 18.37 3.32 16.16
C GLN A 173 19.29 2.11 16.26
N LYS A 174 20.47 2.28 16.89
CA LYS A 174 21.49 1.22 17.00
C LYS A 174 21.16 0.14 18.05
N THR A 175 20.20 0.41 18.92
CA THR A 175 19.85 -0.44 20.06
C THR A 175 18.39 -0.84 20.07
N LEU A 176 17.73 -0.78 18.91
CA LEU A 176 16.33 -1.16 18.78
C LEU A 176 16.11 -2.63 19.16
N ASN A 177 15.25 -2.84 20.11
CA ASN A 177 14.76 -4.13 20.59
C ASN A 177 13.53 -3.95 21.47
N ASP A 178 12.97 -5.03 21.98
CA ASP A 178 11.74 -5.00 22.79
C ASP A 178 11.89 -4.18 24.10
N GLU A 179 13.06 -4.21 24.72
CA GLU A 179 13.37 -3.44 25.91
C GLU A 179 13.40 -1.92 25.59
N THR A 180 14.05 -1.55 24.49
CA THR A 180 14.12 -0.16 24.01
C THR A 180 12.73 0.38 23.73
N TYR A 181 11.85 -0.39 23.09
CA TYR A 181 10.48 0.05 22.82
C TYR A 181 9.70 0.33 24.10
N GLY A 182 9.82 -0.56 25.09
CA GLY A 182 9.19 -0.38 26.40
C GLY A 182 9.77 0.80 27.17
N ALA A 183 11.07 1.02 27.12
CA ALA A 183 11.75 2.14 27.78
C ALA A 183 11.31 3.48 27.20
N ILE A 184 11.25 3.63 25.87
CA ILE A 184 10.74 4.83 25.19
C ILE A 184 9.29 5.09 25.60
N ALA A 185 8.43 4.08 25.60
CA ALA A 185 7.03 4.22 25.97
C ALA A 185 6.86 4.73 27.40
N LYS A 186 7.66 4.24 28.36
CA LYS A 186 7.68 4.71 29.75
C LYS A 186 8.14 6.17 29.84
N THR A 187 9.24 6.52 29.16
CA THR A 187 9.78 7.89 29.14
C THR A 187 8.77 8.91 28.61
N LEU A 188 7.94 8.51 27.66
CA LEU A 188 6.90 9.35 27.07
C LEU A 188 5.56 9.31 27.83
N ASN A 189 5.53 8.64 29.01
CA ASN A 189 4.35 8.49 29.85
C ASN A 189 3.14 7.86 29.12
N LEU A 190 3.40 6.86 28.26
CA LEU A 190 2.34 6.10 27.63
C LEU A 190 1.70 5.12 28.62
N ASP A 191 0.40 4.82 28.44
CA ASP A 191 -0.22 3.65 29.05
C ASP A 191 0.47 2.38 28.49
N ILE A 192 1.30 1.77 29.33
CA ILE A 192 2.13 0.62 28.95
C ILE A 192 1.28 -0.61 28.61
N ALA A 193 0.17 -0.82 29.32
CA ALA A 193 -0.71 -1.95 29.07
C ALA A 193 -1.39 -1.79 27.67
N LYS A 194 -1.90 -0.58 27.38
CA LYS A 194 -2.45 -0.24 26.06
C LYS A 194 -1.38 -0.33 24.96
N PHE A 195 -0.21 0.26 25.18
CA PHE A 195 0.91 0.21 24.23
C PHE A 195 1.29 -1.22 23.84
N ASN A 196 1.43 -2.12 24.81
CA ASN A 196 1.79 -3.51 24.56
C ASN A 196 0.69 -4.28 23.82
N ARG A 197 -0.58 -4.05 24.15
CA ARG A 197 -1.70 -4.63 23.38
C ARG A 197 -1.73 -4.12 21.94
N ASP A 198 -1.59 -2.82 21.77
CA ASP A 198 -1.71 -2.17 20.46
C ASP A 198 -0.57 -2.59 19.53
N ARG A 199 0.69 -2.59 19.99
CA ARG A 199 1.86 -2.98 19.16
C ARG A 199 1.86 -4.44 18.72
N THR A 200 1.17 -5.32 19.46
CA THR A 200 1.03 -6.75 19.10
C THR A 200 -0.26 -7.06 18.35
N SER A 201 -1.10 -6.05 18.14
CA SER A 201 -2.43 -6.23 17.56
C SER A 201 -2.41 -6.53 16.05
N PRO A 202 -3.42 -7.26 15.55
CA PRO A 202 -3.63 -7.38 14.10
C PRO A 202 -3.88 -6.03 13.41
N GLN A 203 -4.37 -5.03 14.14
CA GLN A 203 -4.60 -3.68 13.63
C GLN A 203 -3.29 -2.98 13.27
N ALA A 204 -2.26 -3.06 14.16
CA ALA A 204 -0.92 -2.55 13.87
C ALA A 204 -0.34 -3.20 12.61
N THR A 205 -0.45 -4.52 12.51
CA THR A 205 0.03 -5.26 11.33
C THR A 205 -0.64 -4.78 10.06
N ARG A 206 -1.97 -4.72 10.03
CA ARG A 206 -2.73 -4.25 8.86
C ARG A 206 -2.41 -2.81 8.45
N ALA A 207 -2.22 -1.92 9.42
CA ALA A 207 -1.89 -0.52 9.14
C ALA A 207 -0.53 -0.40 8.44
N ILE A 208 0.48 -1.12 8.93
CA ILE A 208 1.83 -1.11 8.34
C ILE A 208 1.82 -1.79 6.97
N GLU A 209 1.15 -2.93 6.82
CA GLU A 209 1.00 -3.61 5.53
C GLU A 209 0.29 -2.75 4.49
N ALA A 210 -0.69 -1.94 4.90
CA ALA A 210 -1.38 -1.03 3.99
C ALA A 210 -0.44 0.05 3.44
N ASP A 211 0.43 0.63 4.29
CA ASP A 211 1.44 1.58 3.87
C ASP A 211 2.50 0.93 2.97
N GLN A 212 2.97 -0.30 3.30
CA GLN A 212 3.89 -1.07 2.46
C GLN A 212 3.30 -1.36 1.08
N LYS A 213 2.09 -1.90 1.02
CA LYS A 213 1.39 -2.20 -0.24
C LYS A 213 1.20 -0.95 -1.10
N LEU A 214 0.91 0.20 -0.46
CA LEU A 214 0.86 1.47 -1.18
C LEU A 214 2.22 1.79 -1.80
N GLY A 215 3.31 1.73 -1.03
CA GLY A 215 4.66 1.98 -1.54
C GLY A 215 5.06 1.02 -2.66
N GLU A 216 4.83 -0.28 -2.48
CA GLU A 216 5.08 -1.32 -3.50
C GLU A 216 4.30 -1.06 -4.79
N SER A 217 3.02 -0.67 -4.69
CA SER A 217 2.18 -0.32 -5.84
C SER A 217 2.68 0.90 -6.62
N LEU A 218 3.49 1.73 -5.96
CA LEU A 218 4.15 2.89 -6.55
C LEU A 218 5.58 2.57 -7.03
N GLY A 219 6.01 1.31 -6.95
CA GLY A 219 7.35 0.88 -7.35
C GLY A 219 8.46 1.41 -6.41
N ILE A 220 8.13 1.63 -5.13
CA ILE A 220 9.12 2.01 -4.12
C ILE A 220 9.82 0.75 -3.63
N GLU A 221 11.16 0.72 -3.78
CA GLU A 221 11.99 -0.43 -3.45
C GLU A 221 12.95 -0.17 -2.27
N GLY A 222 12.97 1.06 -1.76
CA GLY A 222 13.91 1.43 -0.69
C GLY A 222 13.51 2.70 0.06
N THR A 223 14.18 2.93 1.18
CA THR A 223 13.92 4.05 2.09
C THR A 223 15.19 4.90 2.35
N PRO A 224 15.02 6.19 2.66
CA PRO A 224 13.77 6.95 2.60
C PRO A 224 13.35 7.23 1.17
N PHE A 225 12.06 7.21 0.92
CA PHE A 225 11.47 7.64 -0.34
C PHE A 225 10.40 8.70 -0.05
N MET A 226 10.41 9.78 -0.79
CA MET A 226 9.50 10.89 -0.55
C MET A 226 8.70 11.22 -1.80
N VAL A 227 7.49 11.73 -1.57
CA VAL A 227 6.66 12.33 -2.63
C VAL A 227 6.27 13.73 -2.17
N PHE A 228 6.78 14.76 -2.85
CA PHE A 228 6.43 16.14 -2.53
C PHE A 228 5.46 16.69 -3.56
N ASN A 229 4.25 16.98 -3.14
CA ASN A 229 3.18 17.51 -3.99
C ASN A 229 2.98 16.70 -5.29
N GLY A 230 3.07 15.36 -5.21
CA GLY A 230 2.92 14.44 -6.33
C GLY A 230 4.19 14.16 -7.14
N GLU A 231 5.33 14.75 -6.76
CA GLU A 231 6.61 14.53 -7.43
C GLU A 231 7.54 13.66 -6.55
N PRO A 232 8.09 12.56 -7.08
CA PRO A 232 8.93 11.64 -6.32
C PRO A 232 10.32 12.22 -6.06
N LEU A 233 10.89 11.86 -4.90
CA LEU A 233 12.24 12.19 -4.44
C LEU A 233 12.82 10.97 -3.72
N SER A 234 13.99 10.53 -4.10
CA SER A 234 14.65 9.34 -3.54
C SER A 234 15.83 9.72 -2.64
N GLY A 235 16.01 8.98 -1.54
CA GLY A 235 17.12 9.17 -0.62
C GLY A 235 16.94 10.35 0.36
N ALA A 236 17.97 10.60 1.19
CA ALA A 236 17.97 11.68 2.19
C ALA A 236 18.17 13.05 1.52
N VAL A 237 17.09 13.66 1.06
CA VAL A 237 17.10 14.92 0.32
C VAL A 237 17.50 16.10 1.24
N PRO A 238 18.44 16.96 0.82
CA PRO A 238 18.80 18.17 1.58
C PRO A 238 17.65 19.18 1.64
N VAL A 239 17.62 20.00 2.71
CA VAL A 239 16.60 21.07 2.88
C VAL A 239 16.54 22.01 1.68
N ALA A 240 17.70 22.38 1.11
CA ALA A 240 17.77 23.28 -0.05
C ALA A 240 17.02 22.74 -1.29
N GLU A 241 17.08 21.41 -1.52
CA GLU A 241 16.31 20.79 -2.62
C GLU A 241 14.80 20.80 -2.34
N LEU A 242 14.40 20.58 -1.09
CA LEU A 242 12.99 20.68 -0.68
C LEU A 242 12.47 22.12 -0.84
N GLU A 243 13.28 23.13 -0.50
CA GLU A 243 12.98 24.55 -0.66
C GLU A 243 12.83 24.93 -2.14
N LYS A 244 13.69 24.40 -3.02
CA LYS A 244 13.58 24.57 -4.47
C LYS A 244 12.26 24.01 -4.99
N ARG A 245 11.86 22.79 -4.54
CA ARG A 245 10.57 22.18 -4.90
C ARG A 245 9.39 23.00 -4.38
N LEU A 246 9.51 23.53 -3.15
CA LEU A 246 8.50 24.40 -2.55
C LEU A 246 8.25 25.68 -3.36
N THR A 247 9.32 26.26 -3.92
CA THR A 247 9.25 27.46 -4.76
C THR A 247 8.55 27.16 -6.11
N SER A 248 8.77 25.96 -6.65
CA SER A 248 8.15 25.51 -7.90
C SER A 248 6.72 24.99 -7.73
N ALA A 249 6.29 24.66 -6.50
CA ALA A 249 4.96 24.18 -6.20
C ALA A 249 3.96 25.35 -6.20
N LYS A 250 3.04 25.33 -7.16
CA LYS A 250 1.90 26.27 -7.26
C LYS A 250 0.68 25.70 -6.54
#